data_52c60fd09462004405f2b7ca3e15657b
#
_entry.id   52c60fd09462004405f2b7ca3e15657b
#
_cell.length_a   1.000
_cell.length_b   1.000
_cell.length_c   1.000
_cell.angle_alpha   90.00
_cell.angle_beta   90.00
_cell.angle_gamma   90.00
#
_symmetry.space_group_name_H-M   'P 1'
#
loop_
_entity.id
_entity.type
_entity.pdbx_description
1 polymer ?
#
loop_
_entity_poly.entity_id
_entity_poly.type
_entity_poly.pdbx_seq_one_letter_code
_entity_poly.pdbx_strand_id
1 'polypeptide(L)'
;MTRVLVVEDEESFSDALSYMLRKEGFEVAVAATGPDGLDEFERNGADLVLLDLMLPGLPGTEVCRQLRGRSNVPVIMVTAKDSEIDKVVGLEIGADDYVTKPFSSRELVARIRAVLRRRGEPEEVTPAALEAGPVRMDVDRHVVTVSGAKIDLPLKEFDLLEMLLRNAGRVLTRMQLIDRVWGADYVGDTKTLDVHVKRLRAKIEPDPGAPRYLVTVRGLGYKFEP
;
A
#
# COMPACT_ATOMS: atom_id res chain seq x y z
N MET A 1 -8.06 -19.08 -1.60
CA MET A 1 -6.63 -19.08 -1.96
C MET A 1 -6.29 -17.65 -2.37
N THR A 2 -5.19 -17.10 -1.93
CA THR A 2 -4.83 -15.70 -2.23
C THR A 2 -4.43 -15.56 -3.69
N ARG A 3 -5.13 -14.69 -4.41
CA ARG A 3 -4.92 -14.46 -5.83
C ARG A 3 -4.03 -13.25 -6.08
N VAL A 4 -2.92 -13.47 -6.78
CA VAL A 4 -1.95 -12.43 -7.18
C VAL A 4 -2.05 -12.24 -8.70
N LEU A 5 -2.31 -11.00 -9.13
CA LEU A 5 -2.24 -10.60 -10.53
C LEU A 5 -0.85 -10.03 -10.81
N VAL A 6 -0.15 -10.62 -11.76
CA VAL A 6 1.16 -10.17 -12.25
C VAL A 6 0.96 -9.46 -13.59
N VAL A 7 1.34 -8.20 -13.67
CA VAL A 7 1.31 -7.40 -14.90
C VAL A 7 2.75 -7.09 -15.30
N GLU A 8 3.25 -7.83 -16.29
CA GLU A 8 4.66 -7.89 -16.69
C GLU A 8 4.74 -8.30 -18.16
N ASP A 9 5.45 -7.56 -18.99
CA ASP A 9 5.56 -7.81 -20.43
C ASP A 9 6.68 -8.79 -20.80
N GLU A 10 7.68 -8.98 -19.93
CA GLU A 10 8.74 -9.95 -20.14
C GLU A 10 8.27 -11.37 -19.77
N GLU A 11 7.95 -12.21 -20.77
CA GLU A 11 7.41 -13.56 -20.59
C GLU A 11 8.30 -14.43 -19.73
N SER A 12 9.62 -14.41 -19.96
CA SER A 12 10.59 -15.20 -19.18
C SER A 12 10.58 -14.83 -17.70
N PHE A 13 10.40 -13.55 -17.38
CA PHE A 13 10.34 -13.06 -16.02
C PHE A 13 8.99 -13.37 -15.37
N SER A 14 7.88 -13.14 -16.08
CA SER A 14 6.54 -13.44 -15.58
C SER A 14 6.32 -14.94 -15.33
N ASP A 15 6.88 -15.82 -16.15
CA ASP A 15 6.86 -17.27 -15.97
C ASP A 15 7.64 -17.70 -14.72
N ALA A 16 8.87 -17.21 -14.55
CA ALA A 16 9.69 -17.50 -13.38
C ALA A 16 9.01 -17.01 -12.09
N LEU A 17 8.43 -15.80 -12.13
CA LEU A 17 7.70 -15.19 -11.03
C LEU A 17 6.44 -15.98 -10.68
N SER A 18 5.68 -16.38 -11.69
CA SER A 18 4.46 -17.19 -11.54
C SER A 18 4.76 -18.56 -10.94
N TYR A 19 5.80 -19.23 -11.42
CA TYR A 19 6.24 -20.49 -10.86
C TYR A 19 6.59 -20.38 -9.38
N MET A 20 7.37 -19.36 -9.05
CA MET A 20 7.79 -19.08 -7.67
C MET A 20 6.59 -18.80 -6.76
N LEU A 21 5.67 -17.94 -7.17
CA LEU A 21 4.50 -17.58 -6.39
C LEU A 21 3.53 -18.76 -6.18
N ARG A 22 3.31 -19.58 -7.22
CA ARG A 22 2.51 -20.81 -7.08
C ARG A 22 3.11 -21.81 -6.11
N LYS A 23 4.44 -21.94 -6.10
CA LYS A 23 5.16 -22.79 -5.12
C LYS A 23 4.96 -22.28 -3.68
N GLU A 24 4.78 -20.99 -3.49
CA GLU A 24 4.52 -20.37 -2.19
C GLU A 24 3.03 -20.38 -1.79
N GLY A 25 2.17 -21.01 -2.62
CA GLY A 25 0.76 -21.24 -2.32
C GLY A 25 -0.19 -20.15 -2.82
N PHE A 26 0.27 -19.27 -3.71
CA PHE A 26 -0.58 -18.25 -4.33
C PHE A 26 -1.25 -18.78 -5.62
N GLU A 27 -2.47 -18.32 -5.87
CA GLU A 27 -3.06 -18.37 -7.20
C GLU A 27 -2.51 -17.22 -8.03
N VAL A 28 -2.08 -17.48 -9.27
CA VAL A 28 -1.42 -16.44 -10.09
C VAL A 28 -2.11 -16.32 -11.44
N ALA A 29 -2.57 -15.10 -11.73
CA ALA A 29 -2.95 -14.65 -13.05
C ALA A 29 -1.83 -13.76 -13.62
N VAL A 30 -1.63 -13.81 -14.93
CA VAL A 30 -0.60 -13.03 -15.63
C VAL A 30 -1.27 -12.22 -16.75
N ALA A 31 -0.86 -10.98 -16.89
CA ALA A 31 -1.19 -10.10 -18.01
C ALA A 31 0.10 -9.48 -18.56
N ALA A 32 0.25 -9.49 -19.88
CA ALA A 32 1.46 -8.99 -20.54
C ALA A 32 1.40 -7.48 -20.83
N THR A 33 0.23 -6.84 -20.69
CA THR A 33 0.06 -5.41 -20.94
C THR A 33 -0.77 -4.75 -19.86
N GLY A 34 -0.64 -3.43 -19.71
CA GLY A 34 -1.45 -2.66 -18.78
C GLY A 34 -2.97 -2.82 -19.00
N PRO A 35 -3.49 -2.68 -20.22
CA PRO A 35 -4.90 -2.90 -20.51
C PRO A 35 -5.38 -4.31 -20.16
N ASP A 36 -4.62 -5.37 -20.51
CA ASP A 36 -4.99 -6.74 -20.17
C ASP A 36 -5.02 -6.95 -18.65
N GLY A 37 -4.10 -6.30 -17.93
CA GLY A 37 -4.07 -6.34 -16.47
C GLY A 37 -5.30 -5.69 -15.84
N LEU A 38 -5.75 -4.55 -16.36
CA LEU A 38 -6.98 -3.89 -15.91
C LEU A 38 -8.22 -4.75 -16.21
N ASP A 39 -8.29 -5.30 -17.42
CA ASP A 39 -9.38 -6.17 -17.85
C ASP A 39 -9.45 -7.46 -17.01
N GLU A 40 -8.29 -8.07 -16.71
CA GLU A 40 -8.21 -9.26 -15.87
C GLU A 40 -8.65 -8.96 -14.44
N PHE A 41 -8.24 -7.81 -13.92
CA PHE A 41 -8.66 -7.36 -12.60
C PHE A 41 -10.17 -7.11 -12.52
N GLU A 42 -10.76 -6.49 -13.55
CA GLU A 42 -12.22 -6.25 -13.60
C GLU A 42 -13.04 -7.53 -13.65
N ARG A 43 -12.58 -8.53 -14.42
CA ARG A 43 -13.32 -9.79 -14.61
C ARG A 43 -13.22 -10.72 -13.39
N ASN A 44 -12.04 -10.83 -12.83
CA ASN A 44 -11.72 -11.91 -11.90
C ASN A 44 -11.25 -11.41 -10.54
N GLY A 45 -10.94 -10.13 -10.39
CA GLY A 45 -10.35 -9.54 -9.19
C GLY A 45 -8.94 -10.04 -8.88
N ALA A 46 -8.34 -9.49 -7.85
CA ALA A 46 -7.11 -9.96 -7.24
C ALA A 46 -7.05 -9.50 -5.77
N ASP A 47 -6.32 -10.24 -4.94
CA ASP A 47 -6.01 -9.83 -3.57
C ASP A 47 -4.77 -8.94 -3.51
N LEU A 48 -3.90 -9.01 -4.52
CA LEU A 48 -2.71 -8.20 -4.70
C LEU A 48 -2.32 -8.13 -6.18
N VAL A 49 -1.80 -6.97 -6.60
CA VAL A 49 -1.26 -6.77 -7.94
C VAL A 49 0.25 -6.52 -7.85
N LEU A 50 1.04 -7.31 -8.57
CA LEU A 50 2.44 -7.04 -8.88
C LEU A 50 2.48 -6.36 -10.24
N LEU A 51 3.06 -5.16 -10.32
CA LEU A 51 2.92 -4.30 -11.49
C LEU A 51 4.27 -3.75 -11.92
N ASP A 52 4.71 -4.09 -13.13
CA ASP A 52 5.90 -3.44 -13.71
C ASP A 52 5.58 -1.98 -14.07
N LEU A 53 6.54 -1.11 -13.82
CA LEU A 53 6.47 0.30 -14.20
C LEU A 53 6.65 0.50 -15.70
N MET A 54 7.46 -0.35 -16.35
CA MET A 54 7.94 -0.16 -17.71
C MET A 54 7.12 -0.91 -18.77
N LEU A 55 5.83 -1.05 -18.55
CA LEU A 55 4.95 -1.73 -19.51
C LEU A 55 4.86 -0.96 -20.84
N PRO A 56 4.79 -1.67 -21.97
CA PRO A 56 4.60 -1.05 -23.28
C PRO A 56 3.19 -0.49 -23.42
N GLY A 57 3.08 0.63 -24.11
CA GLY A 57 1.79 1.30 -24.37
C GLY A 57 1.26 2.06 -23.17
N LEU A 58 0.65 1.38 -22.20
CA LEU A 58 0.14 1.97 -20.97
C LEU A 58 1.13 1.75 -19.82
N PRO A 59 1.86 2.79 -19.35
CA PRO A 59 2.82 2.64 -18.26
C PRO A 59 2.18 2.13 -16.97
N GLY A 60 2.93 1.35 -16.17
CA GLY A 60 2.44 0.82 -14.89
C GLY A 60 1.96 1.89 -13.91
N THR A 61 2.52 3.08 -13.95
CA THR A 61 2.05 4.23 -13.17
C THR A 61 0.59 4.60 -13.50
N GLU A 62 0.22 4.55 -14.78
CA GLU A 62 -1.14 4.86 -15.22
C GLU A 62 -2.09 3.71 -14.89
N VAL A 63 -1.64 2.45 -15.04
CA VAL A 63 -2.39 1.26 -14.59
C VAL A 63 -2.71 1.38 -13.09
N CYS A 64 -1.72 1.72 -12.25
CA CYS A 64 -1.91 1.92 -10.82
C CYS A 64 -2.93 3.01 -10.52
N ARG A 65 -2.85 4.15 -11.22
CA ARG A 65 -3.82 5.26 -11.05
C ARG A 65 -5.24 4.81 -11.38
N GLN A 66 -5.44 4.06 -12.46
CA GLN A 66 -6.75 3.54 -12.84
C GLN A 66 -7.27 2.50 -11.85
N LEU A 67 -6.42 1.60 -11.35
CA LEU A 67 -6.78 0.67 -10.27
C LEU A 67 -7.23 1.42 -9.03
N ARG A 68 -6.53 2.49 -8.65
CA ARG A 68 -6.88 3.32 -7.48
C ARG A 68 -8.19 4.08 -7.63
N GLY A 69 -8.57 4.43 -8.86
CA GLY A 69 -9.90 5.02 -9.14
C GLY A 69 -11.07 4.05 -8.95
N ARG A 70 -10.80 2.75 -8.90
CA ARG A 70 -11.83 1.68 -8.89
C ARG A 70 -11.74 0.76 -7.68
N SER A 71 -10.57 0.64 -7.03
CA SER A 71 -10.31 -0.34 -5.98
C SER A 71 -9.18 0.09 -5.06
N ASN A 72 -9.22 -0.44 -3.83
CA ASN A 72 -8.12 -0.36 -2.86
C ASN A 72 -7.24 -1.63 -2.86
N VAL A 73 -7.25 -2.41 -3.95
CA VAL A 73 -6.40 -3.61 -4.05
C VAL A 73 -4.94 -3.25 -3.80
N PRO A 74 -4.21 -3.99 -2.97
CA PRO A 74 -2.79 -3.75 -2.77
C PRO A 74 -2.00 -3.86 -4.09
N VAL A 75 -1.12 -2.87 -4.33
CA VAL A 75 -0.24 -2.84 -5.51
C VAL A 75 1.21 -2.74 -5.05
N ILE A 76 2.02 -3.71 -5.46
CA ILE A 76 3.48 -3.67 -5.30
C ILE A 76 4.07 -3.40 -6.69
N MET A 77 4.78 -2.27 -6.83
CA MET A 77 5.52 -1.97 -8.04
C MET A 77 6.78 -2.84 -8.12
N VAL A 78 6.99 -3.46 -9.28
CA VAL A 78 8.21 -4.23 -9.60
C VAL A 78 8.92 -3.50 -10.72
N THR A 79 10.17 -3.06 -10.53
CA THR A 79 10.83 -2.21 -11.53
C THR A 79 12.34 -2.43 -11.60
N ALA A 80 12.91 -2.28 -12.80
CA ALA A 80 14.36 -2.22 -12.99
C ALA A 80 14.94 -0.83 -12.69
N LYS A 81 14.09 0.19 -12.46
CA LYS A 81 14.55 1.56 -12.22
C LYS A 81 14.93 1.78 -10.77
N ASP A 82 16.19 2.15 -10.58
CA ASP A 82 16.80 2.43 -9.28
C ASP A 82 16.71 3.90 -8.84
N SER A 83 16.17 4.80 -9.68
CA SER A 83 16.10 6.19 -9.30
C SER A 83 15.15 6.40 -8.13
N GLU A 84 15.59 7.16 -7.16
CA GLU A 84 14.82 7.55 -5.98
C GLU A 84 13.51 8.27 -6.38
N ILE A 85 13.58 8.99 -7.52
CA ILE A 85 12.45 9.71 -8.11
C ILE A 85 11.36 8.75 -8.58
N ASP A 86 11.72 7.66 -9.27
CA ASP A 86 10.74 6.69 -9.78
C ASP A 86 10.03 5.94 -8.64
N LYS A 87 10.74 5.66 -7.54
CA LYS A 87 10.17 5.06 -6.32
C LYS A 87 9.17 5.99 -5.65
N VAL A 88 9.54 7.26 -5.48
CA VAL A 88 8.66 8.28 -4.91
C VAL A 88 7.42 8.49 -5.79
N VAL A 89 7.61 8.60 -7.11
CA VAL A 89 6.49 8.77 -8.06
C VAL A 89 5.54 7.55 -8.00
N GLY A 90 6.06 6.33 -8.00
CA GLY A 90 5.23 5.12 -7.88
C GLY A 90 4.39 5.10 -6.61
N LEU A 91 4.99 5.47 -5.49
CA LEU A 91 4.29 5.57 -4.20
C LEU A 91 3.31 6.75 -4.18
N GLU A 92 3.65 7.91 -4.75
CA GLU A 92 2.74 9.07 -4.85
C GLU A 92 1.49 8.79 -5.69
N ILE A 93 1.56 7.88 -6.66
CA ILE A 93 0.43 7.46 -7.51
C ILE A 93 -0.52 6.50 -6.78
N GLY A 94 -0.08 5.81 -5.74
CA GLY A 94 -0.95 4.93 -4.96
C GLY A 94 -0.43 3.52 -4.72
N ALA A 95 0.79 3.17 -5.14
CA ALA A 95 1.37 1.88 -4.78
C ALA A 95 1.56 1.75 -3.26
N ASP A 96 1.42 0.54 -2.73
CA ASP A 96 1.59 0.23 -1.31
C ASP A 96 3.05 -0.05 -0.97
N ASP A 97 3.78 -0.64 -1.91
CA ASP A 97 5.21 -0.93 -1.80
C ASP A 97 5.86 -0.99 -3.18
N TYR A 98 7.18 -1.09 -3.23
CA TYR A 98 7.96 -1.30 -4.45
C TYR A 98 9.11 -2.27 -4.23
N VAL A 99 9.51 -2.95 -5.31
CA VAL A 99 10.66 -3.87 -5.34
C VAL A 99 11.48 -3.59 -6.58
N THR A 100 12.79 -3.43 -6.42
CA THR A 100 13.71 -3.21 -7.54
C THR A 100 14.31 -4.52 -8.03
N LYS A 101 14.25 -4.73 -9.35
CA LYS A 101 14.95 -5.84 -10.02
C LYS A 101 16.49 -5.55 -10.03
N PRO A 102 17.36 -6.54 -9.70
CA PRO A 102 17.04 -7.88 -9.26
C PRO A 102 16.69 -7.97 -7.76
N PHE A 103 15.73 -8.81 -7.41
CA PHE A 103 15.33 -9.08 -6.03
C PHE A 103 15.40 -10.58 -5.73
N SER A 104 15.46 -10.95 -4.46
CA SER A 104 15.34 -12.33 -4.05
C SER A 104 13.89 -12.78 -3.96
N SER A 105 13.61 -14.05 -4.28
CA SER A 105 12.27 -14.64 -4.09
C SER A 105 11.77 -14.48 -2.66
N ARG A 106 12.65 -14.61 -1.67
CA ARG A 106 12.30 -14.43 -0.25
C ARG A 106 11.88 -13.01 0.06
N GLU A 107 12.57 -12.04 -0.51
CA GLU A 107 12.23 -10.61 -0.33
C GLU A 107 10.84 -10.31 -0.87
N LEU A 108 10.56 -10.69 -2.13
CA LEU A 108 9.26 -10.43 -2.74
C LEU A 108 8.12 -11.12 -1.97
N VAL A 109 8.28 -12.40 -1.61
CA VAL A 109 7.27 -13.14 -0.84
C VAL A 109 7.04 -12.53 0.54
N ALA A 110 8.10 -12.10 1.23
CA ALA A 110 7.98 -11.40 2.51
C ALA A 110 7.18 -10.11 2.37
N ARG A 111 7.41 -9.31 1.32
CA ARG A 111 6.66 -8.09 1.01
C ARG A 111 5.18 -8.37 0.69
N ILE A 112 4.91 -9.37 -0.17
CA ILE A 112 3.55 -9.81 -0.48
C ILE A 112 2.81 -10.19 0.80
N ARG A 113 3.41 -11.06 1.62
CA ARG A 113 2.81 -11.50 2.89
C ARG A 113 2.62 -10.34 3.87
N ALA A 114 3.56 -9.41 3.95
CA ALA A 114 3.44 -8.23 4.80
C ALA A 114 2.28 -7.32 4.37
N VAL A 115 2.07 -7.16 3.06
CA VAL A 115 0.97 -6.37 2.50
C VAL A 115 -0.38 -7.08 2.69
N LEU A 116 -0.43 -8.41 2.58
CA LEU A 116 -1.64 -9.22 2.68
C LEU A 116 -2.05 -9.57 4.11
N ARG A 117 -1.11 -9.69 5.05
CA ARG A 117 -1.30 -10.20 6.42
C ARG A 117 -2.46 -9.53 7.16
N ARG A 118 -2.71 -8.26 6.88
CA ARG A 118 -3.73 -7.46 7.57
C ARG A 118 -5.15 -7.58 7.02
N ARG A 119 -5.35 -8.40 5.98
CA ARG A 119 -6.71 -8.80 5.56
C ARG A 119 -7.25 -10.04 6.30
N GLY A 120 -6.42 -10.74 7.08
CA GLY A 120 -6.75 -12.07 7.58
C GLY A 120 -6.51 -12.39 9.04
N GLU A 121 -5.96 -11.50 9.85
CA GLU A 121 -5.86 -11.75 11.29
C GLU A 121 -7.04 -11.14 12.03
N PRO A 122 -7.84 -11.96 12.75
CA PRO A 122 -8.75 -11.43 13.76
C PRO A 122 -7.88 -10.96 14.94
N GLU A 123 -7.54 -9.68 15.00
CA GLU A 123 -7.16 -9.09 16.28
C GLU A 123 -8.35 -9.18 17.22
N GLU A 124 -8.10 -9.50 18.48
CA GLU A 124 -9.09 -9.60 19.57
C GLU A 124 -10.09 -8.46 19.49
N VAL A 125 -11.37 -8.87 19.50
CA VAL A 125 -12.54 -8.03 19.40
C VAL A 125 -12.51 -6.92 20.45
N THR A 126 -12.22 -5.70 20.03
CA THR A 126 -12.71 -4.50 20.68
C THR A 126 -13.62 -3.79 19.68
N PRO A 127 -14.94 -3.87 19.84
CA PRO A 127 -15.85 -3.14 18.97
C PRO A 127 -15.87 -1.68 19.42
N ALA A 128 -14.97 -0.90 18.90
CA ALA A 128 -15.03 0.54 19.04
C ALA A 128 -14.44 1.18 17.79
N ALA A 129 -15.28 1.96 17.09
CA ALA A 129 -14.78 2.87 16.09
C ALA A 129 -13.69 3.76 16.74
N LEU A 130 -12.51 3.83 16.11
CA LEU A 130 -11.46 4.73 16.56
C LEU A 130 -11.90 6.15 16.18
N GLU A 131 -11.91 7.04 17.16
CA GLU A 131 -12.29 8.44 16.94
C GLU A 131 -11.22 9.37 17.51
N ALA A 132 -10.74 10.28 16.69
CA ALA A 132 -9.88 11.36 17.12
C ALA A 132 -10.08 12.58 16.21
N GLY A 133 -10.40 13.73 16.81
CA GLY A 133 -10.75 14.94 16.06
C GLY A 133 -11.90 14.69 15.07
N PRO A 134 -11.75 15.06 13.79
CA PRO A 134 -12.79 14.85 12.78
C PRO A 134 -12.80 13.43 12.19
N VAL A 135 -11.81 12.59 12.53
CA VAL A 135 -11.62 11.28 11.93
C VAL A 135 -12.31 10.21 12.76
N ARG A 136 -13.15 9.42 12.11
CA ARG A 136 -13.74 8.19 12.65
C ARG A 136 -13.42 7.03 11.75
N MET A 137 -12.94 5.93 12.32
CA MET A 137 -12.47 4.75 11.62
C MET A 137 -13.14 3.49 12.21
N ASP A 138 -13.91 2.80 11.38
CA ASP A 138 -14.43 1.47 11.67
C ASP A 138 -13.45 0.46 11.05
N VAL A 139 -12.64 -0.16 11.90
CA VAL A 139 -11.58 -1.06 11.48
C VAL A 139 -12.15 -2.34 10.88
N ASP A 140 -13.20 -2.89 11.49
CA ASP A 140 -13.82 -4.15 11.07
C ASP A 140 -14.50 -4.04 9.70
N ARG A 141 -15.12 -2.89 9.43
CA ARG A 141 -15.79 -2.62 8.16
C ARG A 141 -14.88 -1.97 7.12
N HIS A 142 -13.64 -1.67 7.49
CA HIS A 142 -12.68 -0.96 6.65
C HIS A 142 -13.23 0.38 6.12
N VAL A 143 -13.91 1.14 6.99
CA VAL A 143 -14.55 2.41 6.66
C VAL A 143 -13.91 3.55 7.44
N VAL A 144 -13.56 4.61 6.74
CA VAL A 144 -13.06 5.86 7.35
C VAL A 144 -13.96 7.01 6.95
N THR A 145 -14.27 7.86 7.92
CA THR A 145 -14.97 9.14 7.68
C THR A 145 -14.19 10.29 8.28
N VAL A 146 -14.23 11.43 7.61
CA VAL A 146 -13.67 12.70 8.09
C VAL A 146 -14.80 13.73 8.13
N SER A 147 -15.11 14.27 9.30
CA SER A 147 -16.25 15.16 9.50
C SER A 147 -17.58 14.59 8.96
N GLY A 148 -17.75 13.26 9.06
CA GLY A 148 -18.92 12.53 8.57
C GLY A 148 -18.91 12.15 7.09
N ALA A 149 -17.98 12.68 6.29
CA ALA A 149 -17.83 12.30 4.88
C ALA A 149 -16.93 11.06 4.76
N LYS A 150 -17.40 10.03 4.04
CA LYS A 150 -16.59 8.82 3.77
C LYS A 150 -15.42 9.15 2.87
N ILE A 151 -14.26 8.63 3.20
CA ILE A 151 -13.05 8.71 2.39
C ILE A 151 -12.53 7.30 2.09
N ASP A 152 -11.92 7.14 0.92
CA ASP A 152 -11.29 5.89 0.52
C ASP A 152 -9.78 5.96 0.75
N LEU A 153 -9.27 4.97 1.49
CA LEU A 153 -7.86 4.81 1.79
C LEU A 153 -7.33 3.50 1.21
N PRO A 154 -6.23 3.52 0.45
CA PRO A 154 -5.44 2.34 0.16
C PRO A 154 -4.99 1.65 1.45
N LEU A 155 -4.73 0.34 1.38
CA LEU A 155 -4.47 -0.48 2.56
C LEU A 155 -3.39 0.12 3.49
N LYS A 156 -2.25 0.57 2.93
CA LYS A 156 -1.16 1.13 3.75
C LYS A 156 -1.49 2.48 4.39
N GLU A 157 -2.31 3.29 3.74
CA GLU A 157 -2.81 4.54 4.33
C GLU A 157 -3.81 4.24 5.45
N PHE A 158 -4.66 3.21 5.26
CA PHE A 158 -5.59 2.73 6.28
C PHE A 158 -4.84 2.22 7.51
N ASP A 159 -3.88 1.30 7.32
CA ASP A 159 -3.03 0.76 8.39
C ASP A 159 -2.27 1.84 9.17
N LEU A 160 -1.70 2.80 8.43
CA LEU A 160 -0.96 3.91 9.02
C LEU A 160 -1.88 4.80 9.86
N LEU A 161 -3.08 5.11 9.35
CA LEU A 161 -4.07 5.90 10.07
C LEU A 161 -4.56 5.16 11.31
N GLU A 162 -4.85 3.86 11.21
CA GLU A 162 -5.25 3.03 12.35
C GLU A 162 -4.21 3.07 13.47
N MET A 163 -2.94 2.84 13.12
CA MET A 163 -1.84 2.86 14.09
C MET A 163 -1.72 4.22 14.79
N LEU A 164 -1.90 5.30 14.04
CA LEU A 164 -1.85 6.67 14.55
C LEU A 164 -3.04 6.97 15.48
N LEU A 165 -4.25 6.56 15.09
CA LEU A 165 -5.47 6.77 15.90
C LEU A 165 -5.44 5.96 17.19
N ARG A 166 -5.01 4.69 17.15
CA ARG A 166 -4.84 3.88 18.37
C ARG A 166 -3.83 4.47 19.37
N ASN A 167 -2.94 5.32 18.90
CA ASN A 167 -1.93 6.01 19.68
C ASN A 167 -2.11 7.53 19.68
N ALA A 168 -3.33 8.02 19.50
CA ALA A 168 -3.60 9.45 19.49
C ALA A 168 -3.02 10.17 20.71
N GLY A 169 -2.41 11.32 20.50
CA GLY A 169 -1.70 12.08 21.51
C GLY A 169 -0.27 11.60 21.83
N ARG A 170 0.17 10.47 21.26
CA ARG A 170 1.53 9.92 21.45
C ARG A 170 2.37 10.05 20.19
N VAL A 171 3.67 10.30 20.38
CA VAL A 171 4.63 10.31 19.28
C VAL A 171 5.00 8.87 18.94
N LEU A 172 4.82 8.49 17.69
CA LEU A 172 5.32 7.23 17.13
C LEU A 172 6.57 7.51 16.32
N THR A 173 7.63 6.76 16.60
CA THR A 173 8.87 6.90 15.84
C THR A 173 8.69 6.38 14.41
N ARG A 174 9.53 6.88 13.49
CA ARG A 174 9.53 6.43 12.09
C ARG A 174 9.71 4.91 11.99
N MET A 175 10.61 4.35 12.79
CA MET A 175 10.88 2.91 12.83
C MET A 175 9.65 2.14 13.31
N GLN A 176 9.01 2.54 14.42
CA GLN A 176 7.78 1.90 14.89
C GLN A 176 6.66 1.90 13.85
N LEU A 177 6.49 3.01 13.12
CA LEU A 177 5.49 3.10 12.06
C LEU A 177 5.84 2.18 10.88
N ILE A 178 7.12 2.15 10.46
CA ILE A 178 7.56 1.29 9.36
C ILE A 178 7.43 -0.18 9.76
N ASP A 179 7.95 -0.59 10.90
CA ASP A 179 7.89 -1.99 11.36
C ASP A 179 6.44 -2.48 11.47
N ARG A 180 5.54 -1.63 11.97
CA ARG A 180 4.16 -2.03 12.16
C ARG A 180 3.35 -2.03 10.87
N VAL A 181 3.58 -1.06 9.97
CA VAL A 181 2.82 -0.90 8.73
C VAL A 181 3.38 -1.74 7.59
N TRP A 182 4.71 -1.90 7.49
CA TRP A 182 5.36 -2.66 6.42
C TRP A 182 5.99 -3.97 6.90
N GLY A 183 6.18 -4.13 8.20
CA GLY A 183 6.77 -5.32 8.83
C GLY A 183 8.22 -5.08 9.28
N ALA A 184 8.65 -5.86 10.30
CA ALA A 184 10.00 -5.72 10.88
C ALA A 184 11.13 -6.07 9.87
N ASP A 185 10.82 -6.87 8.86
CA ASP A 185 11.76 -7.26 7.79
C ASP A 185 11.75 -6.29 6.60
N TYR A 186 11.14 -5.12 6.74
CA TYR A 186 11.07 -4.13 5.68
C TYR A 186 12.44 -3.52 5.38
N VAL A 187 13.00 -3.80 4.20
CA VAL A 187 14.33 -3.35 3.74
C VAL A 187 14.24 -2.09 2.85
N GLY A 188 13.05 -1.49 2.76
CA GLY A 188 12.83 -0.29 1.92
C GLY A 188 13.26 1.01 2.56
N ASP A 189 13.24 2.09 1.76
CA ASP A 189 13.56 3.45 2.22
C ASP A 189 12.49 3.97 3.20
N THR A 190 12.94 4.64 4.26
CA THR A 190 12.06 5.33 5.23
C THR A 190 11.24 6.45 4.60
N LYS A 191 11.60 6.93 3.40
CA LYS A 191 10.82 7.91 2.62
C LYS A 191 9.44 7.40 2.20
N THR A 192 9.26 6.08 2.11
CA THR A 192 7.95 5.45 1.91
C THR A 192 6.92 5.96 2.93
N LEU A 193 7.31 6.06 4.20
CA LEU A 193 6.44 6.59 5.25
C LEU A 193 6.01 8.04 4.98
N ASP A 194 6.95 8.89 4.54
CA ASP A 194 6.66 10.31 4.31
C ASP A 194 5.66 10.50 3.17
N VAL A 195 5.76 9.68 2.13
CA VAL A 195 4.80 9.70 1.01
C VAL A 195 3.39 9.34 1.49
N HIS A 196 3.25 8.28 2.30
CA HIS A 196 1.94 7.88 2.83
C HIS A 196 1.38 8.91 3.83
N VAL A 197 2.23 9.53 4.66
CA VAL A 197 1.84 10.65 5.51
C VAL A 197 1.33 11.85 4.69
N LYS A 198 2.04 12.22 3.62
CA LYS A 198 1.62 13.30 2.71
C LYS A 198 0.25 13.02 2.10
N ARG A 199 -0.02 11.78 1.67
CA ARG A 199 -1.31 11.37 1.11
C ARG A 199 -2.43 11.38 2.15
N LEU A 200 -2.17 10.85 3.34
CA LEU A 200 -3.13 10.91 4.43
C LEU A 200 -3.51 12.34 4.75
N ARG A 201 -2.53 13.24 4.87
CA ARG A 201 -2.80 14.67 5.09
C ARG A 201 -3.70 15.25 4.02
N ALA A 202 -3.47 14.93 2.75
CA ALA A 202 -4.31 15.40 1.65
C ALA A 202 -5.78 14.96 1.77
N LYS A 203 -6.07 13.91 2.56
CA LYS A 203 -7.42 13.36 2.73
C LYS A 203 -8.08 13.74 4.07
N ILE A 204 -7.28 13.95 5.12
CA ILE A 204 -7.82 14.16 6.48
C ILE A 204 -7.63 15.58 7.01
N GLU A 205 -6.70 16.35 6.44
CA GLU A 205 -6.43 17.72 6.91
C GLU A 205 -7.22 18.75 6.13
N PRO A 206 -7.69 19.81 6.79
CA PRO A 206 -8.27 20.97 6.08
C PRO A 206 -7.24 21.67 5.18
N ASP A 207 -5.99 21.75 5.63
CA ASP A 207 -4.84 22.26 4.89
C ASP A 207 -3.67 21.30 5.07
N PRO A 208 -3.33 20.49 4.03
CA PRO A 208 -2.19 19.56 4.09
C PRO A 208 -0.83 20.22 4.30
N GLY A 209 -0.69 21.49 3.94
CA GLY A 209 0.53 22.29 4.13
C GLY A 209 0.74 22.77 5.57
N ALA A 210 -0.37 22.91 6.32
CA ALA A 210 -0.38 23.30 7.72
C ALA A 210 -1.17 22.27 8.57
N PRO A 211 -0.65 21.02 8.69
CA PRO A 211 -1.39 19.91 9.29
C PRO A 211 -1.66 20.14 10.76
N ARG A 212 -2.91 19.91 11.17
CA ARG A 212 -3.39 20.04 12.56
C ARG A 212 -3.50 18.71 13.27
N TYR A 213 -3.93 17.67 12.55
CA TYR A 213 -4.19 16.35 13.14
C TYR A 213 -2.98 15.42 13.01
N LEU A 214 -2.41 15.28 11.83
CA LEU A 214 -1.24 14.43 11.60
C LEU A 214 0.05 15.28 11.62
N VAL A 215 0.60 15.47 12.81
CA VAL A 215 1.70 16.41 13.08
C VAL A 215 3.06 15.71 12.93
N THR A 216 4.04 16.42 12.35
CA THR A 216 5.44 15.96 12.34
C THR A 216 6.15 16.39 13.61
N VAL A 217 6.73 15.43 14.33
CA VAL A 217 7.65 15.71 15.45
C VAL A 217 9.07 15.55 14.94
N ARG A 218 9.73 16.69 14.68
CA ARG A 218 11.05 16.75 14.04
C ARG A 218 12.07 15.87 14.77
N GLY A 219 12.82 15.08 14.02
CA GLY A 219 13.84 14.16 14.52
C GLY A 219 13.31 12.88 15.18
N LEU A 220 12.00 12.74 15.38
CA LEU A 220 11.39 11.58 16.04
C LEU A 220 10.44 10.80 15.09
N GLY A 221 9.40 11.43 14.61
CA GLY A 221 8.39 10.74 13.81
C GLY A 221 7.11 11.54 13.66
N TYR A 222 5.97 10.89 13.85
CA TYR A 222 4.65 11.47 13.67
C TYR A 222 3.74 11.26 14.88
N LYS A 223 2.77 12.14 15.03
CA LYS A 223 1.76 12.10 16.08
C LYS A 223 0.40 12.47 15.51
N PHE A 224 -0.65 11.78 15.92
CA PHE A 224 -2.01 12.23 15.69
C PHE A 224 -2.48 13.07 16.89
N GLU A 225 -2.81 14.33 16.65
CA GLU A 225 -3.44 15.22 17.64
C GLU A 225 -4.95 15.10 17.51
N PRO A 226 -5.68 14.76 18.58
CA PRO A 226 -7.14 14.64 18.54
C PRO A 226 -7.86 15.99 18.44
#